data_ef6b97ed8dbaaf98080d0fae21f27d25
#
_entry.id   ef6b97ed8dbaaf98080d0fae21f27d25
#
_cell.length_a   1.000
_cell.length_b   1.000
_cell.length_c   1.000
_cell.angle_alpha   90.00
_cell.angle_beta   90.00
_cell.angle_gamma   90.00
#
_symmetry.space_group_name_H-M   'P 1'
#
loop_
_entity.id
_entity.type
_entity.pdbx_description
1 polymer ?
#
loop_
_entity_poly.entity_id
_entity_poly.type
_entity_poly.pdbx_seq_one_letter_code
_entity_poly.pdbx_strand_id
1 'polypeptide(L)'
;MKTKSLLLLAALMSAIPACEEKIPNGPNTDPPVEEGYKIAGTQIEDFRIVYDVDETEGICKDAAMALRKAIKEYAQTDVQLYAHSSRETEHEILIGDCGRKENGSLQDGDSFDWQLKCVNGKLCIEGRSNWAVMGAAKALIDKYISLNTNVPADLELKGNCRNAYIFDKPAGTNLRLLDYNIWAYDKSTIPAGFYADGVLLYDPRNENRSKDFATVIKCTGPDVFAFQEYTSAMSERLEPLIVSKYMRCITSDSQWNWTPLFYNATTVTPKKVIYKLFEGAWSNSNSKSFTAALFTHKESGKDFIAIGTHLWWKSESAQAGSDNARLEQAELIIAQAREMLGSYDVPVFVMGDMNCKHASSAIQAFVADGYKSAAKDASEKKDGSRGYHSCSESGFAAETEEQLKDVNGDTAIDHILFKNCENKADVRYYTIIHSSFTYPMSDHAPRYVDVTLR
;
A
#
# COMPACT_ATOMS: atom_id res chain seq x y z
N MET A 1 23.00 15.77 9.79
CA MET A 1 22.92 15.23 11.17
C MET A 1 22.20 13.91 11.10
N LYS A 2 22.88 12.89 11.55
CA LYS A 2 22.60 11.47 11.33
C LYS A 2 21.56 10.92 12.27
N THR A 3 20.90 9.85 11.79
CA THR A 3 20.22 8.78 12.56
C THR A 3 18.90 9.11 13.24
N LYS A 4 17.82 8.54 12.67
CA LYS A 4 16.70 7.89 13.38
C LYS A 4 15.62 7.41 12.40
N SER A 5 15.94 6.40 11.61
CA SER A 5 14.93 5.65 10.83
C SER A 5 15.02 4.17 11.20
N LEU A 6 14.76 3.83 12.47
CA LEU A 6 14.84 2.42 12.92
C LEU A 6 13.99 2.14 14.17
N LEU A 7 12.76 2.65 14.26
CA LEU A 7 11.98 2.46 15.49
C LEU A 7 10.48 2.24 15.23
N LEU A 8 10.11 1.40 14.26
CA LEU A 8 8.69 1.02 14.09
C LEU A 8 8.46 -0.48 13.87
N LEU A 9 9.35 -1.35 14.36
CA LEU A 9 9.11 -2.81 14.34
C LEU A 9 9.13 -3.45 15.74
N ALA A 10 8.97 -2.67 16.82
CA ALA A 10 9.16 -3.16 18.19
C ALA A 10 7.93 -3.06 19.10
N ALA A 11 6.71 -3.18 18.58
CA ALA A 11 5.53 -3.12 19.42
C ALA A 11 4.51 -4.19 19.07
N LEU A 12 4.84 -5.46 19.28
CA LEU A 12 3.87 -6.56 19.48
C LEU A 12 4.63 -7.78 20.06
N MET A 13 5.05 -7.66 21.32
CA MET A 13 5.35 -8.83 22.14
C MET A 13 4.42 -8.80 23.35
N SER A 14 3.37 -9.60 23.32
CA SER A 14 2.60 -9.97 24.51
C SER A 14 3.29 -11.12 25.23
N ALA A 15 3.56 -10.92 26.51
CA ALA A 15 4.24 -11.85 27.42
C ALA A 15 3.45 -13.13 27.66
N ILE A 16 4.16 -14.26 27.63
CA ILE A 16 3.73 -15.55 28.19
C ILE A 16 4.61 -15.84 29.41
N PRO A 17 4.07 -16.22 30.58
CA PRO A 17 4.87 -16.47 31.77
C PRO A 17 5.59 -17.82 31.71
N ALA A 18 6.87 -17.85 32.07
CA ALA A 18 7.66 -19.04 32.21
C ALA A 18 7.39 -19.75 33.54
N CYS A 19 7.18 -21.07 33.47
CA CYS A 19 7.25 -21.96 34.64
C CYS A 19 8.71 -22.38 34.87
N GLU A 20 9.25 -22.10 36.04
CA GLU A 20 10.55 -22.62 36.48
C GLU A 20 10.40 -24.06 37.01
N GLU A 21 11.05 -25.01 36.38
CA GLU A 21 11.39 -26.31 37.00
C GLU A 21 12.89 -26.37 37.28
N LYS A 22 13.25 -26.63 38.54
CA LYS A 22 14.62 -26.85 39.02
C LYS A 22 15.11 -28.24 38.64
N ILE A 23 16.21 -28.33 37.93
CA ILE A 23 16.95 -29.59 37.64
C ILE A 23 18.21 -29.68 38.49
N PRO A 24 18.57 -30.85 39.06
CA PRO A 24 19.71 -30.99 40.01
C PRO A 24 21.07 -31.10 39.30
N ASN A 25 22.11 -30.60 40.00
CA ASN A 25 23.51 -30.60 39.58
C ASN A 25 24.06 -32.01 39.35
N GLY A 26 24.53 -32.29 38.14
CA GLY A 26 25.38 -33.39 37.78
C GLY A 26 26.82 -32.94 37.41
N PRO A 27 27.82 -33.81 37.32
CA PRO A 27 29.24 -33.48 37.42
C PRO A 27 29.78 -32.76 36.17
N ASN A 28 30.78 -31.91 36.45
CA ASN A 28 31.63 -31.13 35.54
C ASN A 28 31.94 -31.85 34.23
N THR A 29 31.36 -31.36 33.13
CA THR A 29 31.90 -31.49 31.79
C THR A 29 32.17 -30.10 31.27
N ASP A 30 33.30 -29.94 30.58
CA ASP A 30 33.67 -28.68 29.92
C ASP A 30 32.44 -28.04 29.20
N PRO A 31 32.30 -26.71 29.22
CA PRO A 31 31.21 -26.07 28.53
C PRO A 31 31.21 -26.53 27.07
N PRO A 32 30.04 -26.93 26.52
CA PRO A 32 29.98 -27.26 25.10
C PRO A 32 30.54 -26.05 24.34
N VAL A 33 31.49 -26.30 23.43
CA VAL A 33 31.92 -25.34 22.43
C VAL A 33 30.62 -24.85 21.78
N GLU A 34 30.27 -23.57 21.92
CA GLU A 34 29.10 -23.01 21.25
C GLU A 34 29.30 -23.23 19.74
N GLU A 35 28.66 -24.27 19.23
CA GLU A 35 28.66 -24.50 17.79
C GLU A 35 27.90 -23.31 17.17
N GLY A 36 28.61 -22.48 16.37
CA GLY A 36 28.03 -21.31 15.72
C GLY A 36 26.77 -21.65 14.92
N TYR A 37 25.95 -20.68 14.61
CA TYR A 37 24.69 -20.84 13.87
C TYR A 37 24.94 -21.44 12.47
N LYS A 38 24.19 -22.47 12.11
CA LYS A 38 24.37 -23.21 10.85
C LYS A 38 23.14 -23.17 9.96
N ILE A 39 23.37 -23.07 8.64
CA ILE A 39 22.38 -23.30 7.59
C ILE A 39 22.83 -24.52 6.79
N ALA A 40 21.97 -25.50 6.65
CA ALA A 40 22.25 -26.76 5.94
C ALA A 40 23.56 -27.45 6.38
N GLY A 41 23.93 -27.31 7.66
CA GLY A 41 25.15 -27.88 8.24
C GLY A 41 26.39 -27.01 8.07
N THR A 42 26.36 -25.93 7.28
CA THR A 42 27.47 -24.99 7.04
C THR A 42 27.33 -23.77 7.95
N GLN A 43 28.44 -23.26 8.45
CA GLN A 43 28.48 -22.07 9.32
C GLN A 43 27.93 -20.86 8.60
N ILE A 44 27.15 -20.02 9.31
CA ILE A 44 26.50 -18.81 8.73
C ILE A 44 27.53 -17.81 8.18
N GLU A 45 28.72 -17.76 8.71
CA GLU A 45 29.81 -16.90 8.28
C GLU A 45 30.34 -17.23 6.87
N ASP A 46 30.10 -18.44 6.38
CA ASP A 46 30.46 -18.87 5.03
C ASP A 46 29.41 -18.44 4.00
N PHE A 47 28.24 -17.97 4.44
CA PHE A 47 27.15 -17.52 3.59
C PHE A 47 27.26 -16.05 3.22
N ARG A 48 26.67 -15.73 2.09
CA ARG A 48 26.33 -14.36 1.70
C ARG A 48 24.84 -14.28 1.34
N ILE A 49 24.24 -13.12 1.51
CA ILE A 49 22.88 -12.86 1.08
C ILE A 49 22.91 -12.28 -0.34
N VAL A 50 22.19 -12.91 -1.25
CA VAL A 50 22.01 -12.46 -2.63
C VAL A 50 20.53 -12.17 -2.84
N TYR A 51 20.21 -10.99 -3.37
CA TYR A 51 18.82 -10.59 -3.55
C TYR A 51 18.56 -10.11 -4.99
N ASP A 52 17.31 -10.24 -5.42
CA ASP A 52 16.85 -9.75 -6.71
C ASP A 52 16.86 -8.21 -6.69
N VAL A 53 17.61 -7.60 -7.62
CA VAL A 53 17.69 -6.15 -7.80
C VAL A 53 16.85 -5.66 -8.98
N ASP A 54 16.34 -6.56 -9.82
CA ASP A 54 15.48 -6.22 -10.96
C ASP A 54 14.02 -6.05 -10.49
N GLU A 55 13.77 -6.43 -9.25
CA GLU A 55 12.54 -6.13 -8.55
C GLU A 55 12.48 -4.65 -8.21
N THR A 56 11.39 -4.01 -8.61
CA THR A 56 11.26 -2.56 -8.65
C THR A 56 10.74 -1.93 -7.38
N GLU A 57 10.19 -2.73 -6.47
CA GLU A 57 9.59 -2.27 -5.22
C GLU A 57 10.60 -2.13 -4.09
N GLY A 58 11.82 -2.65 -4.25
CA GLY A 58 12.85 -2.68 -3.21
C GLY A 58 12.56 -3.67 -2.08
N ILE A 59 11.53 -4.53 -2.21
CA ILE A 59 11.09 -5.45 -1.15
C ILE A 59 12.10 -6.58 -0.94
N CYS A 60 12.68 -7.13 -2.00
CA CYS A 60 13.72 -8.15 -1.86
C CYS A 60 14.96 -7.56 -1.17
N LYS A 61 15.30 -6.30 -1.44
CA LYS A 61 16.34 -5.57 -0.72
C LYS A 61 15.98 -5.39 0.75
N ASP A 62 14.75 -4.97 1.05
CA ASP A 62 14.28 -4.78 2.42
C ASP A 62 14.25 -6.10 3.18
N ALA A 63 13.83 -7.19 2.55
CA ALA A 63 13.89 -8.53 3.11
C ALA A 63 15.33 -8.95 3.41
N ALA A 64 16.26 -8.68 2.50
CA ALA A 64 17.70 -8.95 2.67
C ALA A 64 18.30 -8.15 3.84
N MET A 65 17.95 -6.87 3.95
CA MET A 65 18.38 -6.01 5.05
C MET A 65 17.80 -6.46 6.40
N ALA A 66 16.52 -6.84 6.44
CA ALA A 66 15.88 -7.36 7.64
C ALA A 66 16.53 -8.67 8.08
N LEU A 67 16.78 -9.58 7.15
CA LEU A 67 17.45 -10.85 7.42
C LEU A 67 18.89 -10.64 7.93
N ARG A 68 19.68 -9.80 7.26
CA ARG A 68 21.05 -9.45 7.72
C ARG A 68 21.03 -8.89 9.14
N LYS A 69 20.10 -8.00 9.43
CA LYS A 69 19.93 -7.42 10.76
C LYS A 69 19.64 -8.51 11.80
N ALA A 70 18.70 -9.40 11.51
CA ALA A 70 18.36 -10.50 12.41
C ALA A 70 19.55 -11.47 12.62
N ILE A 71 20.26 -11.85 11.56
CA ILE A 71 21.46 -12.69 11.68
C ILE A 71 22.51 -11.99 12.57
N LYS A 72 22.74 -10.71 12.37
CA LYS A 72 23.68 -9.95 13.20
C LYS A 72 23.26 -9.87 14.67
N GLU A 73 21.97 -9.73 14.93
CA GLU A 73 21.41 -9.61 16.27
C GLU A 73 21.40 -10.95 17.02
N TYR A 74 20.96 -12.02 16.38
CA TYR A 74 20.73 -13.31 17.03
C TYR A 74 21.86 -14.32 16.84
N ALA A 75 22.48 -14.38 15.65
CA ALA A 75 23.61 -15.27 15.36
C ALA A 75 24.98 -14.58 15.49
N GLN A 76 25.02 -13.30 15.88
CA GLN A 76 26.24 -12.50 16.11
C GLN A 76 27.20 -12.44 14.90
N THR A 77 26.69 -12.65 13.68
CA THR A 77 27.46 -12.68 12.44
C THR A 77 26.98 -11.62 11.48
N ASP A 78 27.90 -10.89 10.82
CA ASP A 78 27.58 -9.86 9.82
C ASP A 78 27.75 -10.40 8.40
N VAL A 79 26.68 -10.98 7.83
CA VAL A 79 26.67 -11.54 6.48
C VAL A 79 26.55 -10.44 5.43
N GLN A 80 27.34 -10.51 4.35
CA GLN A 80 27.38 -9.47 3.32
C GLN A 80 26.20 -9.58 2.33
N LEU A 81 25.75 -8.43 1.82
CA LEU A 81 24.68 -8.33 0.81
C LEU A 81 25.27 -8.17 -0.59
N TYR A 82 24.70 -8.90 -1.56
CA TYR A 82 25.09 -8.83 -2.97
C TYR A 82 23.85 -8.77 -3.89
N ALA A 83 24.01 -8.08 -5.01
CA ALA A 83 23.03 -8.15 -6.08
C ALA A 83 23.04 -9.53 -6.78
N HIS A 84 21.92 -9.97 -7.33
CA HIS A 84 21.82 -11.24 -8.03
C HIS A 84 22.75 -11.35 -9.26
N SER A 85 23.16 -10.22 -9.83
CA SER A 85 24.17 -10.17 -10.92
C SER A 85 25.59 -10.52 -10.48
N SER A 86 25.83 -10.66 -9.15
CA SER A 86 27.14 -11.06 -8.64
C SER A 86 27.51 -12.51 -9.04
N ARG A 87 28.83 -12.80 -9.09
CA ARG A 87 29.29 -14.16 -9.38
C ARG A 87 28.74 -15.13 -8.33
N GLU A 88 28.24 -16.27 -8.81
CA GLU A 88 27.70 -17.35 -7.95
C GLU A 88 28.79 -17.94 -7.03
N THR A 89 28.38 -18.27 -5.79
CA THR A 89 29.21 -19.00 -4.81
C THR A 89 28.47 -20.23 -4.30
N GLU A 90 29.18 -21.08 -3.57
CA GLU A 90 28.65 -22.34 -3.07
C GLU A 90 27.56 -22.12 -2.01
N HIS A 91 27.77 -21.14 -1.09
CA HIS A 91 26.87 -20.87 0.02
C HIS A 91 26.22 -19.49 -0.14
N GLU A 92 24.96 -19.49 -0.54
CA GLU A 92 24.16 -18.28 -0.77
C GLU A 92 22.79 -18.40 -0.09
N ILE A 93 22.33 -17.31 0.51
CA ILE A 93 20.94 -17.11 0.87
C ILE A 93 20.31 -16.27 -0.25
N LEU A 94 19.45 -16.89 -1.04
CA LEU A 94 18.85 -16.32 -2.25
C LEU A 94 17.48 -15.74 -1.92
N ILE A 95 17.27 -14.45 -2.18
CA ILE A 95 16.02 -13.72 -1.87
C ILE A 95 15.39 -13.21 -3.15
N GLY A 96 14.21 -13.72 -3.47
CA GLY A 96 13.52 -13.46 -4.74
C GLY A 96 14.09 -14.29 -5.88
N ASP A 97 13.89 -13.84 -7.13
CA ASP A 97 14.42 -14.51 -8.33
C ASP A 97 15.85 -14.04 -8.61
N CYS A 98 16.82 -14.76 -8.08
CA CYS A 98 18.23 -14.44 -8.28
C CYS A 98 18.86 -15.07 -9.54
N GLY A 99 18.06 -15.71 -10.40
CA GLY A 99 18.54 -16.35 -11.62
C GLY A 99 19.52 -17.53 -11.38
N ARG A 100 19.52 -18.10 -10.16
CA ARG A 100 20.30 -19.33 -9.86
C ARG A 100 19.45 -20.56 -10.19
N LYS A 101 20.12 -21.67 -10.57
CA LYS A 101 19.42 -22.93 -10.88
C LYS A 101 18.66 -23.52 -9.68
N GLU A 102 19.07 -23.18 -8.45
CA GLU A 102 18.46 -23.63 -7.22
C GLU A 102 17.18 -22.87 -6.87
N ASN A 103 17.02 -21.66 -7.45
CA ASN A 103 15.90 -20.80 -7.12
C ASN A 103 15.18 -20.29 -8.35
N GLY A 104 13.91 -19.95 -8.17
CA GLY A 104 13.07 -19.35 -9.19
C GLY A 104 11.78 -18.87 -8.57
N SER A 105 10.94 -18.18 -9.33
CA SER A 105 9.62 -17.80 -8.85
C SER A 105 8.69 -19.00 -8.77
N LEU A 106 7.85 -19.07 -7.75
CA LEU A 106 6.75 -20.03 -7.67
C LEU A 106 5.75 -19.78 -8.79
N GLN A 107 5.49 -20.79 -9.63
CA GLN A 107 4.68 -20.62 -10.85
C GLN A 107 3.17 -20.70 -10.58
N ASP A 108 2.73 -21.57 -9.65
CA ASP A 108 1.31 -21.84 -9.38
C ASP A 108 0.93 -21.48 -7.93
N GLY A 109 -0.30 -20.99 -7.72
CA GLY A 109 -0.84 -20.69 -6.41
C GLY A 109 -1.33 -19.26 -6.23
N ASP A 110 -1.58 -18.88 -4.97
CA ASP A 110 -1.97 -17.51 -4.56
C ASP A 110 -0.76 -16.56 -4.58
N SER A 111 -0.97 -15.28 -4.87
CA SER A 111 0.11 -14.27 -4.89
C SER A 111 0.84 -14.11 -3.54
N PHE A 112 0.26 -14.60 -2.45
CA PHE A 112 0.86 -14.59 -1.12
C PHE A 112 1.54 -15.88 -0.71
N ASP A 113 1.56 -16.89 -1.62
CA ASP A 113 2.25 -18.16 -1.37
C ASP A 113 3.76 -17.97 -1.44
N TRP A 114 4.45 -18.59 -0.47
CA TRP A 114 5.89 -18.54 -0.35
C TRP A 114 6.46 -19.91 0.03
N GLN A 115 7.75 -20.08 -0.23
CA GLN A 115 8.52 -21.22 0.27
C GLN A 115 9.92 -20.85 0.72
N LEU A 116 10.40 -21.61 1.70
CA LEU A 116 11.79 -21.70 2.10
C LEU A 116 12.28 -23.10 1.77
N LYS A 117 13.41 -23.22 1.11
CA LYS A 117 14.02 -24.53 0.83
C LYS A 117 15.54 -24.45 0.85
N CYS A 118 16.19 -25.51 1.31
CA CYS A 118 17.62 -25.70 1.13
C CYS A 118 17.85 -26.62 -0.08
N VAL A 119 18.67 -26.14 -1.03
CA VAL A 119 19.01 -26.90 -2.25
C VAL A 119 20.49 -26.71 -2.54
N ASN A 120 21.26 -27.80 -2.65
CA ASN A 120 22.67 -27.80 -2.99
C ASN A 120 23.52 -26.83 -2.13
N GLY A 121 23.27 -26.77 -0.82
CA GLY A 121 23.99 -25.89 0.12
C GLY A 121 23.54 -24.43 0.12
N LYS A 122 22.53 -24.06 -0.68
CA LYS A 122 21.93 -22.72 -0.71
C LYS A 122 20.57 -22.72 -0.02
N LEU A 123 20.26 -21.61 0.64
CA LEU A 123 18.94 -21.33 1.19
C LEU A 123 18.15 -20.41 0.27
N CYS A 124 17.04 -20.92 -0.28
CA CYS A 124 16.18 -20.15 -1.19
C CYS A 124 14.96 -19.62 -0.43
N ILE A 125 14.74 -18.32 -0.55
CA ILE A 125 13.60 -17.56 -0.01
C ILE A 125 12.78 -17.09 -1.21
N GLU A 126 11.68 -17.79 -1.49
CA GLU A 126 10.91 -17.63 -2.71
C GLU A 126 9.46 -17.26 -2.44
N GLY A 127 8.84 -16.51 -3.34
CA GLY A 127 7.44 -16.12 -3.26
C GLY A 127 6.83 -15.86 -4.63
N ARG A 128 5.50 -15.95 -4.72
CA ARG A 128 4.77 -15.61 -5.94
C ARG A 128 4.63 -14.10 -6.18
N SER A 129 4.94 -13.32 -5.19
CA SER A 129 5.08 -11.87 -5.25
C SER A 129 6.21 -11.46 -4.31
N ASN A 130 6.70 -10.25 -4.45
CA ASN A 130 7.71 -9.70 -3.56
C ASN A 130 7.24 -9.67 -2.09
N TRP A 131 5.94 -9.50 -1.85
CA TRP A 131 5.30 -9.64 -0.53
C TRP A 131 5.42 -11.02 0.04
N ALA A 132 5.21 -12.01 -0.79
CA ALA A 132 5.38 -13.38 -0.40
C ALA A 132 6.85 -13.67 -0.08
N VAL A 133 7.81 -13.09 -0.80
CA VAL A 133 9.25 -13.15 -0.47
C VAL A 133 9.52 -12.53 0.90
N MET A 134 8.97 -11.35 1.19
CA MET A 134 9.08 -10.73 2.53
C MET A 134 8.45 -11.62 3.60
N GLY A 135 7.29 -12.21 3.33
CA GLY A 135 6.64 -13.16 4.22
C GLY A 135 7.49 -14.39 4.52
N ALA A 136 8.17 -14.92 3.50
CA ALA A 136 9.12 -16.03 3.66
C ALA A 136 10.34 -15.64 4.49
N ALA A 137 10.94 -14.46 4.22
CA ALA A 137 12.08 -13.95 5.01
C ALA A 137 11.69 -13.76 6.49
N LYS A 138 10.51 -13.21 6.75
CA LYS A 138 9.98 -13.09 8.11
C LYS A 138 9.78 -14.45 8.77
N ALA A 139 9.22 -15.44 8.06
CA ALA A 139 9.05 -16.78 8.59
C ALA A 139 10.39 -17.46 8.93
N LEU A 140 11.44 -17.23 8.13
CA LEU A 140 12.80 -17.69 8.44
C LEU A 140 13.35 -17.04 9.72
N ILE A 141 13.19 -15.72 9.85
CA ILE A 141 13.60 -14.99 11.05
C ILE A 141 12.87 -15.52 12.27
N ASP A 142 11.55 -15.58 12.23
CA ASP A 142 10.72 -15.94 13.39
C ASP A 142 10.90 -17.40 13.84
N LYS A 143 11.13 -18.35 12.90
CA LYS A 143 11.18 -19.78 13.20
C LYS A 143 12.56 -20.35 13.46
N TYR A 144 13.60 -19.67 12.96
CA TYR A 144 14.96 -20.18 13.03
C TYR A 144 15.94 -19.18 13.63
N ILE A 145 16.05 -17.99 13.06
CA ILE A 145 17.13 -17.07 13.41
C ILE A 145 16.92 -16.47 14.80
N SER A 146 15.73 -15.92 15.09
CA SER A 146 15.43 -15.33 16.40
C SER A 146 15.42 -16.34 17.55
N LEU A 147 15.25 -17.64 17.22
CA LEU A 147 15.30 -18.73 18.19
C LEU A 147 16.69 -19.36 18.28
N ASN A 148 17.68 -18.82 17.56
CA ASN A 148 19.00 -19.40 17.41
C ASN A 148 18.98 -20.91 17.06
N THR A 149 18.01 -21.30 16.20
CA THR A 149 17.81 -22.68 15.76
C THR A 149 18.41 -22.85 14.37
N ASN A 150 19.29 -23.82 14.21
CA ASN A 150 19.93 -24.13 12.93
C ASN A 150 18.90 -24.45 11.85
N VAL A 151 19.15 -23.98 10.63
CA VAL A 151 18.33 -24.30 9.45
C VAL A 151 18.74 -25.69 8.92
N PRO A 152 17.81 -26.66 8.85
CA PRO A 152 18.15 -28.02 8.41
C PRO A 152 18.46 -28.07 6.90
N ALA A 153 19.30 -29.03 6.50
CA ALA A 153 19.71 -29.18 5.09
C ALA A 153 18.57 -29.66 4.18
N ASP A 154 17.57 -30.31 4.73
CA ASP A 154 16.36 -30.78 4.06
C ASP A 154 15.18 -29.85 4.27
N LEU A 155 15.42 -28.57 4.62
CA LEU A 155 14.34 -27.60 4.79
C LEU A 155 13.48 -27.53 3.54
N GLU A 156 12.21 -27.79 3.69
CA GLU A 156 11.14 -27.44 2.75
C GLU A 156 9.95 -26.95 3.55
N LEU A 157 9.78 -25.63 3.63
CA LEU A 157 8.69 -24.99 4.35
C LEU A 157 7.89 -24.11 3.40
N LYS A 158 6.60 -24.33 3.34
CA LYS A 158 5.65 -23.54 2.54
C LYS A 158 4.69 -22.80 3.44
N GLY A 159 4.21 -21.66 2.99
CA GLY A 159 3.21 -20.89 3.70
C GLY A 159 2.54 -19.86 2.82
N ASN A 160 1.60 -19.16 3.44
CA ASN A 160 0.88 -18.06 2.81
C ASN A 160 0.84 -16.89 3.78
N CYS A 161 1.22 -15.71 3.33
CA CYS A 161 1.26 -14.51 4.16
C CYS A 161 0.04 -13.60 3.96
N ARG A 162 -1.01 -14.09 3.30
CA ARG A 162 -2.22 -13.33 2.99
C ARG A 162 -2.78 -12.59 4.21
N ASN A 163 -2.87 -13.27 5.35
CA ASN A 163 -3.43 -12.68 6.57
C ASN A 163 -2.64 -11.49 7.13
N ALA A 164 -1.37 -11.34 6.75
CA ALA A 164 -0.57 -10.19 7.14
C ALA A 164 -0.87 -8.93 6.31
N TYR A 165 -1.49 -9.08 5.12
CA TYR A 165 -1.72 -8.01 4.14
C TYR A 165 -3.19 -7.80 3.79
N ILE A 166 -4.09 -8.74 4.11
CA ILE A 166 -5.52 -8.60 3.83
C ILE A 166 -6.16 -7.66 4.84
N PHE A 167 -6.85 -6.67 4.32
CA PHE A 167 -7.60 -5.69 5.09
C PHE A 167 -9.08 -6.08 5.09
N ASP A 168 -9.46 -6.99 5.99
CA ASP A 168 -10.86 -7.40 6.11
C ASP A 168 -11.75 -6.21 6.48
N LYS A 169 -12.98 -6.20 5.95
CA LYS A 169 -13.99 -5.24 6.40
C LYS A 169 -14.35 -5.56 7.86
N PRO A 170 -14.38 -4.56 8.75
CA PRO A 170 -14.81 -4.77 10.12
C PRO A 170 -16.26 -5.27 10.21
N ALA A 171 -16.54 -6.06 11.22
CA ALA A 171 -17.89 -6.57 11.44
C ALA A 171 -18.93 -5.43 11.49
N GLY A 172 -20.04 -5.63 10.79
CA GLY A 172 -21.11 -4.66 10.69
C GLY A 172 -20.91 -3.57 9.63
N THR A 173 -19.84 -3.61 8.83
CA THR A 173 -19.70 -2.78 7.64
C THR A 173 -19.94 -3.58 6.39
N ASN A 174 -20.57 -2.97 5.38
CA ASN A 174 -20.93 -3.64 4.12
C ASN A 174 -20.40 -2.92 2.87
N LEU A 175 -19.90 -1.69 2.99
CA LEU A 175 -19.36 -0.91 1.90
C LEU A 175 -17.95 -0.43 2.23
N ARG A 176 -16.99 -0.61 1.32
CA ARG A 176 -15.65 -0.01 1.37
C ARG A 176 -15.43 0.89 0.16
N LEU A 177 -15.04 2.13 0.43
CA LEU A 177 -14.65 3.10 -0.59
C LEU A 177 -13.17 3.42 -0.44
N LEU A 178 -12.39 3.24 -1.52
CA LEU A 178 -10.94 3.46 -1.52
C LEU A 178 -10.59 4.60 -2.47
N ASP A 179 -9.65 5.41 -2.06
CA ASP A 179 -9.06 6.51 -2.82
C ASP A 179 -7.55 6.34 -2.96
N TYR A 180 -7.03 6.57 -4.18
CA TYR A 180 -5.61 6.44 -4.42
C TYR A 180 -5.17 7.24 -5.65
N ASN A 181 -4.38 8.30 -5.45
CA ASN A 181 -3.61 8.88 -6.54
C ASN A 181 -2.45 7.94 -6.86
N ILE A 182 -2.42 7.42 -8.08
CA ILE A 182 -1.48 6.38 -8.50
C ILE A 182 -0.23 6.92 -9.19
N TRP A 183 -0.03 8.22 -9.20
CA TRP A 183 1.09 8.88 -9.84
C TRP A 183 1.32 8.43 -11.30
N ALA A 184 0.99 9.25 -12.26
CA ALA A 184 0.93 8.93 -13.69
C ALA A 184 2.04 7.98 -14.20
N TYR A 185 1.65 6.88 -14.83
CA TYR A 185 2.53 5.79 -15.27
C TYR A 185 3.68 6.25 -16.20
N ASP A 186 3.42 7.23 -17.02
CA ASP A 186 4.31 7.72 -18.09
C ASP A 186 5.05 9.01 -17.72
N LYS A 187 5.29 9.29 -16.43
CA LYS A 187 6.10 10.43 -16.01
C LYS A 187 7.46 10.41 -16.69
N SER A 188 7.75 11.47 -17.45
CA SER A 188 9.02 11.63 -18.17
C SER A 188 10.18 12.07 -17.27
N THR A 189 9.86 12.68 -16.12
CA THR A 189 10.86 13.17 -15.15
C THR A 189 10.70 12.40 -13.84
N ILE A 190 11.77 11.74 -13.43
CA ILE A 190 11.82 11.03 -12.15
C ILE A 190 12.38 12.00 -11.11
N PRO A 191 11.65 12.28 -10.02
CA PRO A 191 12.12 13.15 -8.95
C PRO A 191 13.44 12.68 -8.35
N ALA A 192 14.28 13.62 -7.92
CA ALA A 192 15.60 13.32 -7.36
C ALA A 192 15.56 12.39 -6.12
N GLY A 193 14.46 12.42 -5.36
CA GLY A 193 14.27 11.55 -4.18
C GLY A 193 14.09 10.07 -4.50
N PHE A 194 13.88 9.70 -5.77
CA PHE A 194 13.88 8.30 -6.21
C PHE A 194 15.29 7.74 -6.46
N TYR A 195 16.31 8.53 -6.26
CA TYR A 195 17.70 8.11 -6.35
C TYR A 195 18.35 8.14 -4.95
N ALA A 196 19.09 7.08 -4.61
CA ALA A 196 20.02 7.07 -3.49
C ALA A 196 21.41 6.77 -4.04
N ASP A 197 22.39 7.59 -3.70
CA ASP A 197 23.79 7.44 -4.12
C ASP A 197 23.94 7.28 -5.66
N GLY A 198 23.06 7.95 -6.42
CA GLY A 198 23.05 7.88 -7.89
C GLY A 198 22.38 6.63 -8.46
N VAL A 199 21.84 5.76 -7.62
CA VAL A 199 21.09 4.55 -8.04
C VAL A 199 19.59 4.86 -8.02
N LEU A 200 18.90 4.56 -9.12
CA LEU A 200 17.45 4.67 -9.21
C LEU A 200 16.82 3.61 -8.29
N LEU A 201 16.13 4.04 -7.25
CA LEU A 201 15.44 3.16 -6.30
C LEU A 201 14.09 2.66 -6.84
N TYR A 202 13.47 3.46 -7.72
CA TYR A 202 12.16 3.17 -8.25
C TYR A 202 11.93 3.86 -9.60
N ASP A 203 11.45 3.13 -10.59
CA ASP A 203 11.03 3.68 -11.88
C ASP A 203 9.49 3.61 -12.00
N PRO A 204 8.78 4.76 -12.04
CA PRO A 204 7.33 4.79 -12.17
C PRO A 204 6.83 4.19 -13.50
N ARG A 205 7.71 4.02 -14.49
CA ARG A 205 7.41 3.42 -15.79
C ARG A 205 7.48 1.90 -15.76
N ASN A 206 7.81 1.31 -14.60
CA ASN A 206 8.00 -0.12 -14.47
C ASN A 206 6.70 -0.89 -14.73
N GLU A 207 6.79 -1.95 -15.51
CA GLU A 207 5.66 -2.81 -15.88
C GLU A 207 5.02 -3.52 -14.67
N ASN A 208 5.79 -3.79 -13.63
CA ASN A 208 5.29 -4.47 -12.42
C ASN A 208 4.38 -3.59 -11.58
N ARG A 209 4.48 -2.27 -11.70
CA ARG A 209 3.67 -1.32 -10.94
C ARG A 209 2.16 -1.57 -11.08
N SER A 210 1.69 -1.98 -12.25
CA SER A 210 0.30 -2.38 -12.46
C SER A 210 -0.09 -3.62 -11.66
N LYS A 211 0.83 -4.59 -11.52
CA LYS A 211 0.62 -5.79 -10.70
C LYS A 211 0.52 -5.44 -9.22
N ASP A 212 1.29 -4.47 -8.78
CA ASP A 212 1.30 -4.00 -7.41
C ASP A 212 0.00 -3.28 -7.06
N PHE A 213 -0.49 -2.40 -7.94
CA PHE A 213 -1.82 -1.80 -7.76
C PHE A 213 -2.92 -2.85 -7.78
N ALA A 214 -2.86 -3.85 -8.66
CA ALA A 214 -3.80 -4.96 -8.65
C ALA A 214 -3.78 -5.71 -7.31
N THR A 215 -2.60 -5.87 -6.71
CA THR A 215 -2.42 -6.48 -5.39
C THR A 215 -3.05 -5.63 -4.30
N VAL A 216 -2.81 -4.31 -4.27
CA VAL A 216 -3.47 -3.39 -3.30
C VAL A 216 -4.98 -3.49 -3.40
N ILE A 217 -5.54 -3.46 -4.61
CA ILE A 217 -6.98 -3.58 -4.83
C ILE A 217 -7.50 -4.93 -4.30
N LYS A 218 -6.80 -6.02 -4.57
CA LYS A 218 -7.19 -7.36 -4.09
C LYS A 218 -7.10 -7.49 -2.57
N CYS A 219 -6.06 -6.93 -1.96
CA CYS A 219 -5.84 -6.95 -0.52
C CYS A 219 -6.85 -6.10 0.25
N THR A 220 -7.18 -4.94 -0.29
CA THR A 220 -8.14 -4.01 0.35
C THR A 220 -9.58 -4.38 0.05
N GLY A 221 -9.86 -5.04 -1.07
CA GLY A 221 -11.19 -5.50 -1.44
C GLY A 221 -12.27 -4.42 -1.48
N PRO A 222 -12.05 -3.25 -2.13
CA PRO A 222 -13.02 -2.16 -2.14
C PRO A 222 -14.28 -2.53 -2.94
N ASP A 223 -15.40 -1.91 -2.60
CA ASP A 223 -16.61 -1.99 -3.41
C ASP A 223 -16.61 -0.95 -4.52
N VAL A 224 -16.12 0.25 -4.22
CA VAL A 224 -15.83 1.30 -5.19
C VAL A 224 -14.48 1.92 -4.86
N PHE A 225 -13.70 2.25 -5.88
CA PHE A 225 -12.46 3.01 -5.70
C PHE A 225 -12.27 4.07 -6.76
N ALA A 226 -11.63 5.17 -6.36
CA ALA A 226 -11.24 6.28 -7.21
C ALA A 226 -9.73 6.24 -7.44
N PHE A 227 -9.32 6.41 -8.68
CA PHE A 227 -7.94 6.70 -9.01
C PHE A 227 -7.78 8.14 -9.50
N GLN A 228 -6.64 8.73 -9.23
CA GLN A 228 -6.18 9.96 -9.84
C GLN A 228 -4.89 9.69 -10.63
N GLU A 229 -4.62 10.52 -11.61
CA GLU A 229 -3.48 10.37 -12.54
C GLU A 229 -3.51 9.05 -13.34
N TYR A 230 -4.70 8.53 -13.61
CA TYR A 230 -4.90 7.27 -14.32
C TYR A 230 -4.69 7.44 -15.83
N THR A 231 -3.53 6.96 -16.33
CA THR A 231 -3.18 7.06 -17.75
C THR A 231 -3.72 5.89 -18.57
N SER A 232 -3.81 6.06 -19.90
CA SER A 232 -4.17 4.96 -20.80
C SER A 232 -3.15 3.81 -20.73
N ALA A 233 -1.87 4.14 -20.57
CA ALA A 233 -0.81 3.14 -20.43
C ALA A 233 -0.97 2.30 -19.16
N MET A 234 -1.43 2.89 -18.06
CA MET A 234 -1.79 2.14 -16.86
C MET A 234 -3.03 1.27 -17.07
N SER A 235 -4.05 1.78 -17.75
CA SER A 235 -5.28 1.03 -18.06
C SER A 235 -4.99 -0.27 -18.82
N GLU A 236 -4.18 -0.21 -19.86
CA GLU A 236 -3.80 -1.37 -20.67
C GLU A 236 -3.14 -2.48 -19.86
N ARG A 237 -2.48 -2.14 -18.78
CA ARG A 237 -1.73 -3.07 -17.92
C ARG A 237 -2.51 -3.51 -16.67
N LEU A 238 -3.24 -2.61 -16.05
CA LEU A 238 -3.92 -2.88 -14.77
C LEU A 238 -5.29 -3.54 -14.98
N GLU A 239 -6.10 -3.04 -15.90
CA GLU A 239 -7.48 -3.54 -16.05
C GLU A 239 -7.53 -5.05 -16.34
N PRO A 240 -6.68 -5.65 -17.19
CA PRO A 240 -6.67 -7.11 -17.37
C PRO A 240 -6.41 -7.93 -16.10
N LEU A 241 -5.69 -7.34 -15.12
CA LEU A 241 -5.35 -8.01 -13.86
C LEU A 241 -6.49 -8.02 -12.83
N ILE A 242 -7.48 -7.14 -13.01
CA ILE A 242 -8.59 -6.93 -12.05
C ILE A 242 -9.98 -7.18 -12.65
N VAL A 243 -10.11 -7.32 -13.97
CA VAL A 243 -11.39 -7.41 -14.69
C VAL A 243 -12.30 -8.56 -14.25
N SER A 244 -11.77 -9.60 -13.63
CA SER A 244 -12.56 -10.71 -13.09
C SER A 244 -13.53 -10.28 -11.99
N LYS A 245 -13.29 -9.16 -11.34
CA LYS A 245 -14.07 -8.66 -10.22
C LYS A 245 -14.38 -7.16 -10.31
N TYR A 246 -13.48 -6.37 -10.88
CA TYR A 246 -13.56 -4.92 -10.90
C TYR A 246 -13.71 -4.38 -12.31
N MET A 247 -14.59 -3.42 -12.48
CA MET A 247 -14.86 -2.76 -13.76
C MET A 247 -14.76 -1.25 -13.60
N ARG A 248 -14.24 -0.59 -14.62
CA ARG A 248 -14.24 0.86 -14.69
C ARG A 248 -15.64 1.36 -15.04
N CYS A 249 -16.08 2.45 -14.40
CA CYS A 249 -17.28 3.17 -14.78
C CYS A 249 -17.10 3.74 -16.19
N ILE A 250 -17.95 3.33 -17.12
CA ILE A 250 -17.92 3.80 -18.51
C ILE A 250 -18.68 5.12 -18.60
N THR A 251 -18.07 6.09 -19.24
CA THR A 251 -18.67 7.39 -19.56
C THR A 251 -18.90 7.49 -21.05
N SER A 252 -19.88 8.28 -21.46
CA SER A 252 -20.18 8.53 -22.88
C SER A 252 -19.18 9.51 -23.53
N ASP A 253 -18.25 10.05 -22.78
CA ASP A 253 -17.28 11.00 -23.25
C ASP A 253 -16.17 10.28 -24.06
N SER A 254 -15.76 10.89 -25.17
CA SER A 254 -14.64 10.39 -25.98
C SER A 254 -13.26 10.73 -25.41
N GLN A 255 -13.22 11.58 -24.38
CA GLN A 255 -11.96 11.98 -23.75
C GLN A 255 -11.51 10.93 -22.72
N TRP A 256 -10.18 10.82 -22.56
CA TRP A 256 -9.62 9.94 -21.57
C TRP A 256 -9.97 10.41 -20.15
N ASN A 257 -10.49 9.48 -19.33
CA ASN A 257 -10.84 9.74 -17.95
C ASN A 257 -9.63 9.53 -17.04
N TRP A 258 -9.04 10.62 -16.55
CA TRP A 258 -7.89 10.63 -15.62
C TRP A 258 -8.26 10.40 -14.15
N THR A 259 -9.55 10.45 -13.84
CA THR A 259 -10.09 10.28 -12.48
C THR A 259 -11.22 9.24 -12.47
N PRO A 260 -10.97 8.02 -12.97
CA PRO A 260 -12.01 7.02 -13.07
C PRO A 260 -12.48 6.53 -11.70
N LEU A 261 -13.74 6.18 -11.62
CA LEU A 261 -14.28 5.28 -10.62
C LEU A 261 -14.25 3.85 -11.14
N PHE A 262 -13.84 2.94 -10.29
CA PHE A 262 -13.96 1.50 -10.47
C PHE A 262 -14.91 0.92 -9.43
N TYR A 263 -15.52 -0.18 -9.76
CA TYR A 263 -16.46 -0.84 -8.88
C TYR A 263 -16.33 -2.36 -8.92
N ASN A 264 -16.58 -2.98 -7.78
CA ASN A 264 -16.69 -4.43 -7.66
C ASN A 264 -18.03 -4.88 -8.23
N ALA A 265 -18.00 -5.50 -9.40
CA ALA A 265 -19.22 -5.94 -10.09
C ALA A 265 -20.00 -7.03 -9.34
N THR A 266 -19.41 -7.65 -8.31
CA THR A 266 -20.12 -8.63 -7.48
C THR A 266 -20.93 -7.97 -6.36
N THR A 267 -20.54 -6.78 -5.89
CA THR A 267 -21.15 -6.13 -4.72
C THR A 267 -21.96 -4.87 -5.06
N VAL A 268 -21.62 -4.16 -6.13
CA VAL A 268 -22.33 -2.94 -6.53
C VAL A 268 -22.67 -2.92 -8.02
N THR A 269 -23.67 -2.09 -8.37
CA THR A 269 -24.07 -1.85 -9.76
C THR A 269 -24.20 -0.35 -10.00
N PRO A 270 -23.52 0.23 -11.01
CA PRO A 270 -23.72 1.63 -11.39
C PRO A 270 -25.07 1.82 -12.09
N LYS A 271 -25.79 2.88 -11.73
CA LYS A 271 -27.05 3.29 -12.36
C LYS A 271 -26.90 4.50 -13.27
N LYS A 272 -26.05 5.44 -12.88
CA LYS A 272 -25.77 6.67 -13.60
C LYS A 272 -24.32 7.03 -13.41
N VAL A 273 -23.63 7.37 -14.49
CA VAL A 273 -22.22 7.79 -14.45
C VAL A 273 -22.09 9.11 -15.21
N ILE A 274 -21.38 10.06 -14.63
CA ILE A 274 -21.09 11.39 -15.19
C ILE A 274 -19.59 11.61 -15.08
N TYR A 275 -18.97 12.07 -16.14
CA TYR A 275 -17.59 12.53 -16.16
C TYR A 275 -17.53 13.98 -16.61
N LYS A 276 -16.76 14.81 -15.91
CA LYS A 276 -16.55 16.21 -16.31
C LYS A 276 -15.09 16.62 -16.13
N LEU A 277 -14.54 17.20 -17.16
CA LEU A 277 -13.31 17.98 -17.08
C LEU A 277 -13.60 19.33 -16.44
N PHE A 278 -12.66 19.83 -15.64
CA PHE A 278 -12.70 21.22 -15.22
C PHE A 278 -12.24 22.10 -16.38
N GLU A 279 -12.99 23.14 -16.67
CA GLU A 279 -12.77 24.04 -17.78
C GLU A 279 -11.88 25.23 -17.37
N GLY A 280 -11.34 25.95 -18.36
CA GLY A 280 -10.58 27.18 -18.17
C GLY A 280 -9.06 26.98 -18.06
N ALA A 281 -8.37 28.02 -17.59
CA ALA A 281 -6.91 28.08 -17.52
C ALA A 281 -6.27 27.04 -16.56
N TRP A 282 -7.06 26.44 -15.70
CA TRP A 282 -6.65 25.49 -14.66
C TRP A 282 -6.87 24.03 -15.04
N SER A 283 -7.27 23.77 -16.28
CA SER A 283 -7.56 22.43 -16.79
C SER A 283 -6.60 21.97 -17.90
N ASN A 284 -5.47 22.66 -18.04
CA ASN A 284 -4.56 22.54 -19.19
C ASN A 284 -3.91 21.16 -19.37
N SER A 285 -4.08 20.24 -18.43
CA SER A 285 -3.50 18.89 -18.50
C SER A 285 -4.53 17.77 -18.74
N ASN A 286 -5.80 18.09 -18.92
CA ASN A 286 -6.90 17.12 -18.99
C ASN A 286 -7.02 16.17 -17.77
N SER A 287 -6.07 16.21 -16.85
CA SER A 287 -6.03 15.35 -15.67
C SER A 287 -6.86 15.88 -14.50
N LYS A 288 -7.35 17.14 -14.59
CA LYS A 288 -8.15 17.78 -13.56
C LYS A 288 -9.63 17.65 -13.92
N SER A 289 -10.30 16.78 -13.20
CA SER A 289 -11.64 16.32 -13.55
C SER A 289 -12.32 15.65 -12.35
N PHE A 290 -13.55 15.24 -12.52
CA PHE A 290 -14.23 14.33 -11.62
C PHE A 290 -15.11 13.32 -12.35
N THR A 291 -15.29 12.16 -11.75
CA THR A 291 -16.29 11.14 -12.13
C THR A 291 -17.27 10.98 -10.99
N ALA A 292 -18.55 11.17 -11.25
CA ALA A 292 -19.63 10.96 -10.29
C ALA A 292 -20.51 9.78 -10.73
N ALA A 293 -20.83 8.89 -9.82
CA ALA A 293 -21.70 7.76 -10.13
C ALA A 293 -22.70 7.47 -8.99
N LEU A 294 -23.93 7.16 -9.40
CA LEU A 294 -24.95 6.56 -8.53
C LEU A 294 -24.81 5.04 -8.61
N PHE A 295 -24.64 4.40 -7.47
CA PHE A 295 -24.54 2.95 -7.33
C PHE A 295 -25.68 2.37 -6.50
N THR A 296 -26.02 1.12 -6.75
CA THR A 296 -26.77 0.27 -5.82
C THR A 296 -25.84 -0.76 -5.22
N HIS A 297 -25.79 -0.85 -3.90
CA HIS A 297 -25.17 -1.96 -3.18
C HIS A 297 -26.10 -3.17 -3.25
N LYS A 298 -25.65 -4.27 -3.86
CA LYS A 298 -26.51 -5.40 -4.25
C LYS A 298 -27.12 -6.13 -3.06
N GLU A 299 -26.36 -6.36 -2.02
CA GLU A 299 -26.81 -7.11 -0.85
C GLU A 299 -27.88 -6.33 -0.05
N SER A 300 -27.62 -5.06 0.22
CA SER A 300 -28.57 -4.23 0.98
C SER A 300 -29.68 -3.61 0.14
N GLY A 301 -29.53 -3.59 -1.19
CA GLY A 301 -30.43 -2.88 -2.10
C GLY A 301 -30.40 -1.36 -1.98
N LYS A 302 -29.44 -0.80 -1.22
CA LYS A 302 -29.32 0.64 -0.95
C LYS A 302 -28.50 1.34 -2.01
N ASP A 303 -28.93 2.55 -2.33
CA ASP A 303 -28.22 3.41 -3.27
C ASP A 303 -27.30 4.38 -2.54
N PHE A 304 -26.21 4.78 -3.21
CA PHE A 304 -25.28 5.82 -2.77
C PHE A 304 -24.60 6.48 -3.96
N ILE A 305 -24.09 7.68 -3.76
CA ILE A 305 -23.31 8.41 -4.76
C ILE A 305 -21.84 8.37 -4.33
N ALA A 306 -20.96 8.02 -5.27
CA ALA A 306 -19.53 8.18 -5.12
C ALA A 306 -18.99 9.12 -6.21
N ILE A 307 -18.08 10.01 -5.82
CA ILE A 307 -17.44 10.98 -6.71
C ILE A 307 -15.92 10.88 -6.49
N GLY A 308 -15.18 10.56 -7.56
CA GLY A 308 -13.73 10.59 -7.59
C GLY A 308 -13.25 11.88 -8.28
N THR A 309 -12.26 12.57 -7.73
CA THR A 309 -11.78 13.85 -8.26
C THR A 309 -10.27 14.05 -8.13
N HIS A 310 -9.74 14.97 -8.92
CA HIS A 310 -8.38 15.48 -8.81
C HIS A 310 -8.39 16.99 -9.10
N LEU A 311 -8.18 17.82 -8.05
CA LEU A 311 -8.20 19.27 -8.16
C LEU A 311 -6.86 19.83 -8.65
N TRP A 312 -6.80 21.13 -8.90
CA TRP A 312 -5.60 21.82 -9.37
C TRP A 312 -4.42 21.67 -8.42
N TRP A 313 -3.24 21.33 -8.96
CA TRP A 313 -2.09 20.83 -8.21
C TRP A 313 -1.11 21.90 -7.70
N LYS A 314 -0.97 23.06 -8.38
CA LYS A 314 0.02 24.02 -7.96
C LYS A 314 -0.39 24.74 -6.67
N SER A 315 0.62 25.09 -5.86
CA SER A 315 0.40 25.94 -4.70
C SER A 315 0.10 27.39 -5.12
N GLU A 316 -0.52 28.17 -4.25
CA GLU A 316 -0.79 29.60 -4.46
C GLU A 316 0.53 30.39 -4.65
N SER A 317 1.61 29.99 -3.95
CA SER A 317 2.93 30.59 -4.09
C SER A 317 3.62 30.27 -5.41
N ALA A 318 3.34 29.10 -6.00
CA ALA A 318 3.88 28.73 -7.30
C ALA A 318 3.09 29.33 -8.47
N GLN A 319 1.78 29.54 -8.27
CA GLN A 319 0.90 30.15 -9.26
C GLN A 319 -0.26 30.85 -8.56
N ALA A 320 -0.26 32.19 -8.58
CA ALA A 320 -1.32 32.99 -7.98
C ALA A 320 -2.69 32.64 -8.58
N GLY A 321 -3.71 32.53 -7.72
CA GLY A 321 -5.07 32.13 -8.09
C GLY A 321 -5.31 30.62 -7.98
N SER A 322 -4.32 29.81 -7.58
CA SER A 322 -4.46 28.35 -7.45
C SER A 322 -5.48 27.95 -6.38
N ASP A 323 -5.54 28.66 -5.27
CA ASP A 323 -6.53 28.38 -4.21
C ASP A 323 -7.95 28.69 -4.68
N ASN A 324 -8.14 29.76 -5.46
CA ASN A 324 -9.44 30.08 -6.06
C ASN A 324 -9.84 29.02 -7.11
N ALA A 325 -8.89 28.57 -7.92
CA ALA A 325 -9.17 27.50 -8.90
C ALA A 325 -9.66 26.22 -8.22
N ARG A 326 -9.04 25.80 -7.11
CA ARG A 326 -9.52 24.64 -6.33
C ARG A 326 -10.91 24.88 -5.73
N LEU A 327 -11.16 26.08 -5.23
CA LEU A 327 -12.48 26.46 -4.72
C LEU A 327 -13.55 26.34 -5.81
N GLU A 328 -13.35 26.92 -6.99
CA GLU A 328 -14.28 26.84 -8.12
C GLU A 328 -14.52 25.38 -8.56
N GLN A 329 -13.47 24.57 -8.59
CA GLN A 329 -13.57 23.14 -8.91
C GLN A 329 -14.37 22.37 -7.84
N ALA A 330 -14.16 22.68 -6.55
CA ALA A 330 -14.94 22.10 -5.46
C ALA A 330 -16.44 22.49 -5.56
N GLU A 331 -16.74 23.74 -5.88
CA GLU A 331 -18.12 24.23 -6.07
C GLU A 331 -18.82 23.52 -7.24
N LEU A 332 -18.11 23.23 -8.33
CA LEU A 332 -18.64 22.45 -9.44
C LEU A 332 -19.02 21.01 -9.02
N ILE A 333 -18.18 20.37 -8.19
CA ILE A 333 -18.46 19.04 -7.64
C ILE A 333 -19.68 19.10 -6.72
N ILE A 334 -19.75 20.09 -5.83
CA ILE A 334 -20.90 20.33 -4.93
C ILE A 334 -22.18 20.53 -5.72
N ALA A 335 -22.15 21.34 -6.77
CA ALA A 335 -23.30 21.58 -7.65
C ALA A 335 -23.76 20.28 -8.32
N GLN A 336 -22.82 19.45 -8.82
CA GLN A 336 -23.14 18.16 -9.43
C GLN A 336 -23.75 17.18 -8.41
N ALA A 337 -23.20 17.13 -7.19
CA ALA A 337 -23.75 16.31 -6.12
C ALA A 337 -25.17 16.74 -5.73
N ARG A 338 -25.43 18.06 -5.64
CA ARG A 338 -26.76 18.61 -5.38
C ARG A 338 -27.76 18.27 -6.50
N GLU A 339 -27.34 18.36 -7.76
CA GLU A 339 -28.17 17.97 -8.91
C GLU A 339 -28.56 16.48 -8.81
N MET A 340 -27.61 15.62 -8.47
CA MET A 340 -27.90 14.19 -8.28
C MET A 340 -28.82 13.95 -7.07
N LEU A 341 -28.58 14.62 -5.94
CA LEU A 341 -29.41 14.54 -4.73
C LEU A 341 -30.83 15.06 -4.96
N GLY A 342 -31.05 16.01 -5.88
CA GLY A 342 -32.39 16.45 -6.27
C GLY A 342 -33.29 15.35 -6.81
N SER A 343 -32.70 14.25 -7.27
CA SER A 343 -33.38 13.05 -7.78
C SER A 343 -33.30 11.85 -6.83
N TYR A 344 -32.32 11.84 -5.92
CA TYR A 344 -31.98 10.67 -5.08
C TYR A 344 -31.61 11.11 -3.67
N ASP A 345 -32.37 10.70 -2.67
CA ASP A 345 -32.08 10.98 -1.26
C ASP A 345 -31.16 9.88 -0.66
N VAL A 346 -29.87 9.92 -1.00
CA VAL A 346 -28.88 8.88 -0.71
C VAL A 346 -27.61 9.44 -0.10
N PRO A 347 -26.78 8.63 0.60
CA PRO A 347 -25.45 9.05 1.02
C PRO A 347 -24.58 9.47 -0.16
N VAL A 348 -23.76 10.50 0.05
CA VAL A 348 -22.77 11.00 -0.93
C VAL A 348 -21.38 10.91 -0.35
N PHE A 349 -20.44 10.39 -1.14
CA PHE A 349 -19.02 10.31 -0.82
C PHE A 349 -18.22 10.99 -1.93
N VAL A 350 -17.34 11.90 -1.56
CA VAL A 350 -16.39 12.56 -2.47
C VAL A 350 -14.99 12.19 -2.03
N MET A 351 -14.18 11.63 -2.92
CA MET A 351 -12.82 11.18 -2.63
C MET A 351 -11.87 11.59 -3.73
N GLY A 352 -10.62 11.88 -3.36
CA GLY A 352 -9.60 12.25 -4.33
C GLY A 352 -8.47 13.09 -3.76
N ASP A 353 -7.48 13.28 -4.62
CA ASP A 353 -6.42 14.25 -4.42
C ASP A 353 -6.97 15.66 -4.68
N MET A 354 -7.25 16.37 -3.61
CA MET A 354 -7.78 17.72 -3.67
C MET A 354 -6.68 18.77 -3.68
N ASN A 355 -5.41 18.36 -3.62
CA ASN A 355 -4.23 19.23 -3.65
C ASN A 355 -4.27 20.40 -2.64
N CYS A 356 -5.01 20.22 -1.57
CA CYS A 356 -5.15 21.23 -0.52
C CYS A 356 -5.50 20.60 0.83
N LYS A 357 -5.07 21.27 1.89
CA LYS A 357 -5.29 20.84 3.26
C LYS A 357 -6.74 21.08 3.70
N HIS A 358 -7.16 20.41 4.77
CA HIS A 358 -8.51 20.53 5.32
C HIS A 358 -8.97 21.97 5.59
N ALA A 359 -8.08 22.86 6.04
CA ALA A 359 -8.39 24.25 6.31
C ALA A 359 -8.55 25.14 5.05
N SER A 360 -8.25 24.62 3.86
CA SER A 360 -8.29 25.37 2.60
C SER A 360 -9.73 25.68 2.16
N SER A 361 -9.92 26.80 1.46
CA SER A 361 -11.22 27.28 1.00
C SER A 361 -12.03 26.23 0.24
N ALA A 362 -11.37 25.41 -0.60
CA ALA A 362 -12.02 24.35 -1.35
C ALA A 362 -12.65 23.28 -0.43
N ILE A 363 -11.95 22.81 0.60
CA ILE A 363 -12.50 21.86 1.56
C ILE A 363 -13.55 22.52 2.45
N GLN A 364 -13.34 23.78 2.85
CA GLN A 364 -14.30 24.52 3.65
C GLN A 364 -15.62 24.80 2.88
N ALA A 365 -15.59 24.90 1.55
CA ALA A 365 -16.81 24.93 0.74
C ALA A 365 -17.63 23.65 0.86
N PHE A 366 -17.00 22.48 0.83
CA PHE A 366 -17.67 21.19 1.12
C PHE A 366 -18.25 21.17 2.55
N VAL A 367 -17.47 21.61 3.55
CA VAL A 367 -17.94 21.66 4.94
C VAL A 367 -19.15 22.59 5.09
N ALA A 368 -19.12 23.78 4.45
CA ALA A 368 -20.23 24.72 4.44
C ALA A 368 -21.49 24.14 3.75
N ASP A 369 -21.33 23.22 2.79
CA ASP A 369 -22.41 22.48 2.15
C ASP A 369 -22.85 21.24 2.97
N GLY A 370 -22.34 21.05 4.18
CA GLY A 370 -22.73 19.98 5.10
C GLY A 370 -21.97 18.67 4.93
N TYR A 371 -20.85 18.66 4.20
CA TYR A 371 -19.95 17.51 4.18
C TYR A 371 -19.13 17.42 5.47
N LYS A 372 -18.85 16.20 5.87
CA LYS A 372 -17.94 15.83 6.95
C LYS A 372 -16.69 15.17 6.35
N SER A 373 -15.58 15.21 7.09
CA SER A 373 -14.33 14.56 6.68
C SER A 373 -14.21 13.20 7.35
N ALA A 374 -13.98 12.13 6.58
CA ALA A 374 -13.80 10.80 7.14
C ALA A 374 -12.59 10.74 8.09
N ALA A 375 -11.51 11.46 7.79
CA ALA A 375 -10.33 11.55 8.66
C ALA A 375 -10.64 12.15 10.04
N LYS A 376 -11.67 13.01 10.14
CA LYS A 376 -12.10 13.65 11.40
C LYS A 376 -13.29 12.96 12.04
N ASP A 377 -14.29 12.63 11.24
CA ASP A 377 -15.65 12.33 11.69
C ASP A 377 -16.04 10.85 11.58
N ALA A 378 -15.16 9.97 11.04
CA ALA A 378 -15.37 8.53 11.15
C ALA A 378 -15.38 8.10 12.63
N SER A 379 -16.24 7.13 12.97
CA SER A 379 -16.39 6.68 14.36
C SER A 379 -15.10 6.13 14.95
N GLU A 380 -14.29 5.48 14.12
CA GLU A 380 -13.02 4.88 14.50
C GLU A 380 -11.96 5.11 13.42
N LYS A 381 -10.70 5.19 13.86
CA LYS A 381 -9.53 5.17 12.98
C LYS A 381 -8.74 3.91 13.28
N LYS A 382 -8.37 3.17 12.25
CA LYS A 382 -7.55 1.97 12.40
C LYS A 382 -6.11 2.35 12.71
N ASP A 383 -5.36 1.41 13.26
CA ASP A 383 -3.93 1.55 13.46
C ASP A 383 -3.26 1.89 12.11
N GLY A 384 -2.33 2.84 12.14
CA GLY A 384 -1.71 3.40 10.95
C GLY A 384 -2.47 4.54 10.27
N SER A 385 -3.72 4.82 10.69
CA SER A 385 -4.52 5.93 10.13
C SER A 385 -4.33 7.26 10.84
N ARG A 386 -3.32 7.37 11.68
CA ARG A 386 -3.07 8.57 12.50
C ARG A 386 -2.25 9.62 11.77
N GLY A 387 -1.56 9.21 10.76
CA GLY A 387 -0.70 10.10 10.02
C GLY A 387 -1.35 10.59 8.77
N TYR A 388 -0.76 11.57 8.26
CA TYR A 388 -0.94 12.06 6.93
C TYR A 388 0.03 11.34 6.00
N HIS A 389 -0.44 11.07 4.80
CA HIS A 389 0.49 10.78 3.74
C HIS A 389 0.03 11.41 2.44
N SER A 390 0.83 12.26 1.91
CA SER A 390 1.08 12.39 0.50
C SER A 390 2.54 12.68 0.35
N CYS A 391 3.09 12.24 -0.74
CA CYS A 391 4.48 12.29 -1.02
C CYS A 391 5.05 13.68 -0.89
N SER A 392 6.25 13.68 -0.44
CA SER A 392 7.15 14.78 -0.70
C SER A 392 7.85 14.57 -2.04
N GLU A 393 8.30 15.64 -2.67
CA GLU A 393 9.22 15.62 -3.81
C GLU A 393 10.54 14.85 -3.53
N SER A 394 10.73 14.42 -2.30
CA SER A 394 11.88 13.64 -1.83
C SER A 394 11.72 12.12 -1.95
N GLY A 395 10.70 11.66 -2.65
CA GLY A 395 10.45 10.24 -2.86
C GLY A 395 9.56 9.60 -1.80
N PHE A 396 9.37 8.31 -1.89
CA PHE A 396 8.54 7.50 -1.01
C PHE A 396 9.16 7.38 0.39
N ALA A 397 9.28 8.51 1.09
CA ALA A 397 9.83 8.53 2.42
C ALA A 397 8.77 8.08 3.43
N ALA A 398 9.23 7.40 4.46
CA ALA A 398 8.46 7.24 5.68
C ALA A 398 7.96 8.62 6.15
N GLU A 399 6.75 8.66 6.69
CA GLU A 399 6.15 9.86 7.23
C GLU A 399 7.05 10.54 8.25
N THR A 400 6.99 11.86 8.24
CA THR A 400 7.68 12.67 9.24
C THR A 400 7.01 12.53 10.61
N GLU A 401 7.73 12.85 11.69
CA GLU A 401 7.16 12.90 13.03
C GLU A 401 5.95 13.87 13.11
N GLU A 402 5.94 14.92 12.31
CA GLU A 402 4.83 15.89 12.24
C GLU A 402 3.60 15.24 11.59
N GLN A 403 3.80 14.52 10.48
CA GLN A 403 2.73 13.79 9.80
C GLN A 403 2.12 12.71 10.69
N LEU A 404 2.94 11.98 11.45
CA LEU A 404 2.46 10.98 12.40
C LEU A 404 1.66 11.58 13.58
N LYS A 405 1.85 12.86 13.87
CA LYS A 405 1.06 13.59 14.89
C LYS A 405 -0.28 14.10 14.36
N ASP A 406 -0.45 14.15 13.06
CA ASP A 406 -1.69 14.61 12.42
C ASP A 406 -2.80 13.56 12.48
N VAL A 407 -3.30 13.33 13.68
CA VAL A 407 -4.37 12.35 13.96
C VAL A 407 -5.74 12.73 13.37
N ASN A 408 -5.89 13.96 12.87
CA ASN A 408 -7.13 14.48 12.31
C ASN A 408 -7.09 14.66 10.79
N GLY A 409 -5.97 14.37 10.14
CA GLY A 409 -5.79 14.57 8.71
C GLY A 409 -5.75 16.04 8.28
N ASP A 410 -5.31 16.96 9.18
CA ASP A 410 -5.29 18.41 8.92
C ASP A 410 -4.27 18.80 7.84
N THR A 411 -3.20 18.00 7.67
CA THR A 411 -2.17 18.23 6.66
C THR A 411 -2.38 17.43 5.37
N ALA A 412 -3.33 16.50 5.36
CA ALA A 412 -3.65 15.68 4.20
C ALA A 412 -4.14 16.54 3.02
N ILE A 413 -3.77 16.15 1.81
CA ILE A 413 -4.26 16.75 0.55
C ILE A 413 -5.20 15.81 -0.21
N ASP A 414 -5.20 14.54 0.13
CA ASP A 414 -6.20 13.57 -0.33
C ASP A 414 -7.27 13.44 0.74
N HIS A 415 -8.52 13.46 0.33
CA HIS A 415 -9.65 13.47 1.24
C HIS A 415 -10.73 12.47 0.83
N ILE A 416 -11.42 11.93 1.85
CA ILE A 416 -12.72 11.27 1.69
C ILE A 416 -13.71 12.08 2.50
N LEU A 417 -14.64 12.74 1.81
CA LEU A 417 -15.69 13.56 2.38
C LEU A 417 -17.03 12.86 2.21
N PHE A 418 -17.94 13.02 3.16
CA PHE A 418 -19.25 12.40 3.11
C PHE A 418 -20.39 13.31 3.57
N LYS A 419 -21.57 13.14 3.00
CA LYS A 419 -22.76 13.94 3.29
C LYS A 419 -24.03 13.09 3.19
N ASN A 420 -25.12 13.56 3.79
CA ASN A 420 -26.46 12.96 3.73
C ASN A 420 -26.50 11.50 4.24
N CYS A 421 -25.70 11.23 5.28
CA CYS A 421 -25.59 9.90 5.87
C CYS A 421 -26.59 9.65 7.02
N GLU A 422 -27.28 10.68 7.53
CA GLU A 422 -28.20 10.58 8.65
C GLU A 422 -29.27 9.50 8.40
N ASN A 423 -29.32 8.48 9.28
CA ASN A 423 -30.20 7.30 9.19
C ASN A 423 -30.05 6.42 7.93
N LYS A 424 -29.08 6.70 7.06
CA LYS A 424 -28.85 5.99 5.78
C LYS A 424 -27.51 5.27 5.75
N ALA A 425 -26.50 5.82 6.41
CA ALA A 425 -25.16 5.24 6.46
C ALA A 425 -24.41 5.67 7.71
N ASP A 426 -23.57 4.76 8.24
CA ASP A 426 -22.58 5.08 9.28
C ASP A 426 -21.19 4.97 8.66
N VAL A 427 -20.43 6.04 8.66
CA VAL A 427 -19.00 6.01 8.33
C VAL A 427 -18.24 5.55 9.56
N ARG A 428 -17.85 4.26 9.57
CA ARG A 428 -17.35 3.57 10.76
C ARG A 428 -15.86 3.72 10.92
N TYR A 429 -15.10 3.38 9.89
CA TYR A 429 -13.65 3.32 9.96
C TYR A 429 -13.01 4.14 8.87
N TYR A 430 -11.96 4.87 9.22
CA TYR A 430 -11.06 5.51 8.27
C TYR A 430 -9.66 4.92 8.42
N THR A 431 -8.99 4.68 7.29
CA THR A 431 -7.65 4.09 7.27
C THR A 431 -6.84 4.70 6.14
N ILE A 432 -5.60 5.06 6.45
CA ILE A 432 -4.53 5.29 5.47
C ILE A 432 -3.61 4.08 5.55
N ILE A 433 -3.23 3.51 4.41
CA ILE A 433 -2.34 2.35 4.40
C ILE A 433 -0.91 2.86 4.37
N HIS A 434 -0.27 2.82 5.53
CA HIS A 434 1.14 3.14 5.71
C HIS A 434 1.91 1.83 5.79
N SER A 435 2.61 1.47 4.73
CA SER A 435 3.47 0.30 4.76
C SER A 435 4.59 0.44 3.74
N SER A 436 5.72 -0.17 4.01
CA SER A 436 6.80 -0.33 3.02
C SER A 436 6.30 -0.92 1.71
N PHE A 437 5.15 -1.50 1.75
CA PHE A 437 4.40 -2.05 0.63
C PHE A 437 3.81 -0.99 -0.30
N THR A 438 3.23 0.03 0.20
CA THR A 438 2.57 1.04 -0.63
C THR A 438 3.50 2.20 -0.98
N TYR A 439 4.53 2.43 -0.19
CA TYR A 439 5.43 3.56 -0.37
C TYR A 439 6.14 3.62 -1.74
N PRO A 440 6.64 2.51 -2.31
CA PRO A 440 7.31 2.61 -3.60
C PRO A 440 6.38 2.70 -4.79
N MET A 441 5.07 2.57 -4.60
CA MET A 441 4.13 2.45 -5.71
C MET A 441 3.62 3.78 -6.23
N SER A 442 3.46 4.76 -5.35
CA SER A 442 2.97 6.10 -5.65
C SER A 442 3.56 7.10 -4.68
N ASP A 443 3.57 8.35 -5.10
CA ASP A 443 3.84 9.49 -4.23
C ASP A 443 2.67 9.84 -3.30
N HIS A 444 1.62 9.05 -3.27
CA HIS A 444 0.51 9.10 -2.34
C HIS A 444 0.28 7.74 -1.68
N ALA A 445 -0.32 7.72 -0.50
CA ALA A 445 -0.76 6.51 0.16
C ALA A 445 -2.25 6.23 -0.11
N PRO A 446 -2.63 4.97 -0.36
CA PRO A 446 -4.03 4.61 -0.48
C PRO A 446 -4.75 4.80 0.85
N ARG A 447 -6.00 5.24 0.78
CA ARG A 447 -6.88 5.40 1.94
C ARG A 447 -8.25 4.85 1.67
N TYR A 448 -8.94 4.41 2.70
CA TYR A 448 -10.30 3.94 2.54
C TYR A 448 -11.17 4.22 3.76
N VAL A 449 -12.47 4.16 3.52
CA VAL A 449 -13.48 4.14 4.57
C VAL A 449 -14.31 2.87 4.50
N ASP A 450 -14.66 2.34 5.67
CA ASP A 450 -15.65 1.28 5.81
C ASP A 450 -16.95 1.86 6.35
N VAL A 451 -18.03 1.57 5.66
CA VAL A 451 -19.34 2.16 5.87
C VAL A 451 -20.38 1.06 6.11
N THR A 452 -21.33 1.31 6.98
CA THR A 452 -22.56 0.53 7.09
C THR A 452 -23.67 1.28 6.33
N LEU A 453 -24.12 0.78 5.17
CA LEU A 453 -25.34 1.23 4.51
C LEU A 453 -26.53 0.57 5.18
N ARG A 454 -27.52 1.39 5.60
CA ARG A 454 -28.70 0.95 6.37
C ARG A 454 -29.95 0.80 5.51
#